data_159d6025fe2885740e36d29b59cb9a3d
#
_entry.id   159d6025fe2885740e36d29b59cb9a3d
#
_cell.length_a   1.000
_cell.length_b   1.000
_cell.length_c   1.000
_cell.angle_alpha   90.00
_cell.angle_beta   90.00
_cell.angle_gamma   90.00
#
_symmetry.space_group_name_H-M   'P 1'
#
loop_
_entity.id
_entity.type
_entity.pdbx_description
1 polymer ?
#
loop_
_entity_poly.entity_id
_entity_poly.type
_entity_poly.pdbx_seq_one_letter_code
_entity_poly.pdbx_strand_id
1 'polypeptide(L)'
;MKKLLAFIVLALALTACGGGGSSTSEESFVSGDGSTTYIKISDRKIAPAITGLTLKGENYTYEKDRVAVVNVWASWCSPCRAEAPTLVALANKYTDVAFIGILTRDNPANAEAFERRFKIPYPTLIDDSILLGFKGSLPANAIPTTCLLYTSPSPRDTR
;
A
#
# COMPACT_ATOMS: atom_id res chain seq x y z
N MET A 1 36.48 21.75 36.45
CA MET A 1 35.14 21.22 36.79
C MET A 1 34.05 21.70 35.83
N LYS A 2 33.91 23.01 35.53
CA LYS A 2 32.87 23.51 34.62
C LYS A 2 32.94 22.98 33.18
N LYS A 3 34.14 22.74 32.63
CA LYS A 3 34.31 22.19 31.26
C LYS A 3 33.97 20.71 31.17
N LEU A 4 34.17 19.94 32.24
CA LEU A 4 33.82 18.50 32.30
C LEU A 4 32.30 18.29 32.36
N LEU A 5 31.57 19.15 33.07
CA LEU A 5 30.09 19.12 33.11
C LEU A 5 29.47 19.43 31.73
N ALA A 6 30.05 20.34 30.95
CA ALA A 6 29.55 20.69 29.61
C ALA A 6 29.68 19.54 28.64
N PHE A 7 30.73 18.71 28.72
CA PHE A 7 30.89 17.53 27.88
C PHE A 7 29.93 16.40 28.25
N ILE A 8 29.61 16.24 29.54
CA ILE A 8 28.64 15.21 29.98
C ILE A 8 27.24 15.56 29.56
N VAL A 9 26.84 16.83 29.59
CA VAL A 9 25.48 17.28 29.10
C VAL A 9 25.38 17.14 27.60
N LEU A 10 26.43 17.39 26.82
CA LEU A 10 26.40 17.23 25.37
C LEU A 10 26.34 15.74 24.93
N ALA A 11 26.97 14.84 25.72
CA ALA A 11 26.91 13.40 25.42
C ALA A 11 25.55 12.76 25.69
N LEU A 12 24.75 13.30 26.61
CA LEU A 12 23.39 12.81 26.90
C LEU A 12 22.34 13.28 25.91
N ALA A 13 22.63 14.29 25.09
CA ALA A 13 21.68 14.80 24.09
C ALA A 13 21.68 13.98 22.78
N LEU A 14 22.61 13.05 22.56
CA LEU A 14 22.73 12.26 21.33
C LEU A 14 22.06 10.87 21.38
N THR A 15 21.40 10.51 22.48
CA THR A 15 20.76 9.18 22.61
C THR A 15 19.25 9.17 22.34
N ALA A 16 18.66 10.24 21.80
CA ALA A 16 17.23 10.36 21.54
C ALA A 16 16.82 9.98 20.09
N CYS A 17 17.54 9.08 19.42
CA CYS A 17 17.06 8.35 18.24
C CYS A 17 16.82 6.89 18.62
N GLY A 18 15.89 6.67 19.51
CA GLY A 18 15.36 5.34 19.80
C GLY A 18 14.35 4.97 18.72
N GLY A 19 14.76 4.07 17.81
CA GLY A 19 13.88 3.50 16.82
C GLY A 19 12.69 2.81 17.47
N GLY A 20 11.47 3.25 17.13
CA GLY A 20 10.28 2.51 17.40
C GLY A 20 10.35 1.19 16.65
N GLY A 21 10.58 0.10 17.36
CA GLY A 21 10.50 -1.25 16.81
C GLY A 21 9.06 -1.51 16.38
N SER A 22 8.82 -1.63 15.08
CA SER A 22 7.57 -2.14 14.58
C SER A 22 7.45 -3.61 14.96
N SER A 23 6.48 -3.93 15.81
CA SER A 23 6.09 -5.32 16.07
C SER A 23 5.48 -5.91 14.81
N THR A 24 6.21 -6.82 14.18
CA THR A 24 5.84 -7.48 12.91
C THR A 24 4.91 -8.67 13.16
N SER A 25 3.78 -8.49 13.79
CA SER A 25 2.79 -9.55 13.91
C SER A 25 1.40 -9.05 13.52
N GLU A 26 0.90 -9.56 12.42
CA GLU A 26 -0.50 -9.56 12.00
C GLU A 26 -1.06 -8.28 11.37
N GLU A 27 -0.32 -7.60 10.51
CA GLU A 27 -0.79 -6.34 9.94
C GLU A 27 -1.23 -6.49 8.48
N SER A 28 -2.40 -5.95 8.14
CA SER A 28 -3.07 -6.17 6.85
C SER A 28 -2.95 -5.00 5.87
N PHE A 29 -2.32 -3.89 6.28
CA PHE A 29 -2.08 -2.78 5.36
C PHE A 29 -0.87 -1.91 5.73
N VAL A 30 -0.16 -1.40 4.73
CA VAL A 30 0.98 -0.49 4.88
C VAL A 30 0.61 0.87 4.30
N SER A 31 0.72 1.91 5.11
CA SER A 31 0.49 3.30 4.72
C SER A 31 1.77 3.95 4.16
N GLY A 32 1.62 5.06 3.42
CA GLY A 32 2.74 5.79 2.82
C GLY A 32 3.72 6.42 3.80
N ASP A 33 3.41 6.43 5.09
CA ASP A 33 4.30 6.80 6.19
C ASP A 33 5.08 5.60 6.77
N GLY A 34 4.90 4.39 6.17
CA GLY A 34 5.48 3.14 6.62
C GLY A 34 4.75 2.48 7.79
N SER A 35 3.62 3.05 8.22
CA SER A 35 2.79 2.41 9.24
C SER A 35 2.01 1.24 8.65
N THR A 36 1.90 0.17 9.43
CA THR A 36 1.14 -1.03 9.07
C THR A 36 -0.03 -1.17 10.03
N THR A 37 -1.22 -1.44 9.50
CA THR A 37 -2.44 -1.61 10.31
C THR A 37 -3.01 -2.99 10.07
N TYR A 38 -3.15 -3.77 11.14
CA TYR A 38 -3.86 -5.04 11.14
C TYR A 38 -5.33 -4.84 11.51
N ILE A 39 -6.22 -5.34 10.68
CA ILE A 39 -7.65 -5.34 10.95
C ILE A 39 -8.04 -6.74 11.46
N LYS A 40 -8.46 -6.84 12.72
CA LYS A 40 -8.93 -8.10 13.30
C LYS A 40 -10.05 -8.69 12.46
N ILE A 41 -10.16 -10.02 12.43
CA ILE A 41 -11.16 -10.73 11.61
C ILE A 41 -12.57 -10.22 11.92
N SER A 42 -12.90 -10.00 13.21
CA SER A 42 -14.19 -9.46 13.66
C SER A 42 -14.52 -8.07 13.10
N ASP A 43 -13.51 -7.28 12.76
CA ASP A 43 -13.65 -5.88 12.37
C ASP A 43 -13.53 -5.69 10.86
N ARG A 44 -13.24 -6.78 10.12
CA ARG A 44 -13.12 -6.76 8.66
C ARG A 44 -14.47 -6.48 8.03
N LYS A 45 -14.46 -5.59 7.03
CA LYS A 45 -15.64 -5.24 6.24
C LYS A 45 -15.55 -5.92 4.87
N ILE A 46 -16.71 -6.13 4.28
CA ILE A 46 -16.78 -6.60 2.89
C ILE A 46 -16.14 -5.53 2.00
N ALA A 47 -15.16 -5.95 1.20
CA ALA A 47 -14.52 -5.08 0.23
C ALA A 47 -15.52 -4.56 -0.80
N PRO A 48 -15.48 -3.29 -1.18
CA PRO A 48 -16.32 -2.74 -2.24
C PRO A 48 -16.04 -3.43 -3.57
N ALA A 49 -16.88 -3.16 -4.58
CA ALA A 49 -16.58 -3.54 -5.95
C ALA A 49 -15.33 -2.78 -6.42
N ILE A 50 -14.40 -3.49 -7.06
CA ILE A 50 -13.23 -2.91 -7.72
C ILE A 50 -13.41 -3.20 -9.21
N THR A 51 -13.97 -2.24 -9.91
CA THR A 51 -14.25 -2.33 -11.34
C THR A 51 -14.07 -0.97 -11.99
N GLY A 52 -13.64 -0.95 -13.23
CA GLY A 52 -13.44 0.30 -13.97
C GLY A 52 -12.53 0.15 -15.17
N LEU A 53 -12.28 1.27 -15.82
CA LEU A 53 -11.38 1.35 -16.97
C LEU A 53 -9.92 1.38 -16.49
N THR A 54 -9.08 0.60 -17.14
CA THR A 54 -7.64 0.58 -16.89
C THR A 54 -6.91 1.68 -17.68
N LEU A 55 -5.64 1.94 -17.33
CA LEU A 55 -4.76 2.81 -18.13
C LEU A 55 -4.60 2.35 -19.59
N LYS A 56 -4.83 1.06 -19.87
CA LYS A 56 -4.79 0.50 -21.24
C LYS A 56 -6.11 0.63 -21.98
N GLY A 57 -7.13 1.25 -21.38
CA GLY A 57 -8.46 1.39 -21.98
C GLY A 57 -9.31 0.13 -21.93
N GLU A 58 -8.95 -0.86 -21.14
CA GLU A 58 -9.68 -2.12 -20.98
C GLU A 58 -10.59 -2.05 -19.75
N ASN A 59 -11.76 -2.67 -19.81
CA ASN A 59 -12.60 -2.84 -18.63
C ASN A 59 -12.03 -3.96 -17.76
N TYR A 60 -11.89 -3.69 -16.48
CA TYR A 60 -11.43 -4.64 -15.49
C TYR A 60 -12.44 -4.77 -14.35
N THR A 61 -12.65 -5.98 -13.85
CA THR A 61 -13.45 -6.28 -12.67
C THR A 61 -12.69 -7.30 -11.82
N TYR A 62 -12.53 -7.01 -10.52
CA TYR A 62 -12.00 -7.96 -9.55
C TYR A 62 -13.15 -8.84 -9.03
N GLU A 63 -13.12 -10.13 -9.38
CA GLU A 63 -14.19 -11.10 -9.09
C GLU A 63 -14.22 -11.60 -7.64
N LYS A 64 -13.28 -11.19 -6.80
CA LYS A 64 -13.14 -11.63 -5.38
C LYS A 64 -12.95 -13.15 -5.22
N ASP A 65 -12.39 -13.80 -6.25
CA ASP A 65 -12.14 -15.24 -6.32
C ASP A 65 -10.81 -15.65 -5.66
N ARG A 66 -9.94 -14.70 -5.41
CA ARG A 66 -8.60 -14.89 -4.84
C ARG A 66 -8.18 -13.69 -4.00
N VAL A 67 -7.14 -13.87 -3.20
CA VAL A 67 -6.52 -12.76 -2.45
C VAL A 67 -6.08 -11.66 -3.40
N ALA A 68 -6.28 -10.40 -3.02
CA ALA A 68 -5.80 -9.28 -3.81
C ALA A 68 -4.93 -8.32 -3.01
N VAL A 69 -3.91 -7.79 -3.67
CA VAL A 69 -3.12 -6.64 -3.23
C VAL A 69 -3.59 -5.43 -4.02
N VAL A 70 -4.20 -4.46 -3.33
CA VAL A 70 -4.66 -3.21 -3.93
C VAL A 70 -3.71 -2.11 -3.52
N ASN A 71 -3.05 -1.49 -4.49
CA ASN A 71 -2.09 -0.40 -4.29
C ASN A 71 -2.65 0.91 -4.84
N VAL A 72 -2.78 1.93 -3.99
CA VAL A 72 -3.19 3.29 -4.37
C VAL A 72 -1.94 4.14 -4.57
N TRP A 73 -1.78 4.71 -5.76
CA TRP A 73 -0.55 5.36 -6.15
C TRP A 73 -0.73 6.53 -7.12
N ALA A 74 0.36 7.28 -7.33
CA ALA A 74 0.46 8.30 -8.37
C ALA A 74 1.90 8.36 -8.92
N SER A 75 2.08 8.79 -10.17
CA SER A 75 3.40 8.86 -10.83
C SER A 75 4.34 9.90 -10.20
N TRP A 76 3.79 10.96 -9.64
CA TRP A 76 4.52 12.04 -8.96
C TRP A 76 4.92 11.69 -7.52
N CYS A 77 4.38 10.61 -6.96
CA CYS A 77 4.60 10.18 -5.58
C CYS A 77 5.98 9.51 -5.44
N SER A 78 6.91 10.13 -4.74
CA SER A 78 8.27 9.62 -4.58
C SER A 78 8.33 8.26 -3.87
N PRO A 79 7.65 8.02 -2.73
CA PRO A 79 7.64 6.70 -2.10
C PRO A 79 6.95 5.62 -2.97
N CYS A 80 5.94 5.97 -3.78
CA CYS A 80 5.34 5.03 -4.74
C CYS A 80 6.38 4.52 -5.76
N ARG A 81 7.30 5.40 -6.18
CA ARG A 81 8.41 5.03 -7.07
C ARG A 81 9.41 4.10 -6.40
N ALA A 82 9.63 4.26 -5.11
CA ALA A 82 10.53 3.42 -4.34
C ALA A 82 9.98 2.00 -4.12
N GLU A 83 8.67 1.85 -3.91
CA GLU A 83 8.03 0.54 -3.68
C GLU A 83 7.73 -0.23 -4.99
N ALA A 84 7.57 0.46 -6.12
CA ALA A 84 7.15 -0.16 -7.39
C ALA A 84 7.98 -1.39 -7.79
N PRO A 85 9.33 -1.41 -7.70
CA PRO A 85 10.10 -2.62 -8.02
C PRO A 85 9.76 -3.82 -7.14
N THR A 86 9.45 -3.58 -5.86
CA THR A 86 9.05 -4.63 -4.92
C THR A 86 7.68 -5.19 -5.27
N LEU A 87 6.71 -4.33 -5.57
CA LEU A 87 5.37 -4.76 -5.99
C LEU A 87 5.42 -5.57 -7.31
N VAL A 88 6.25 -5.14 -8.26
CA VAL A 88 6.48 -5.88 -9.53
C VAL A 88 7.06 -7.26 -9.25
N ALA A 89 8.08 -7.35 -8.39
CA ALA A 89 8.69 -8.64 -8.04
C ALA A 89 7.68 -9.58 -7.35
N LEU A 90 6.86 -9.03 -6.44
CA LEU A 90 5.82 -9.80 -5.74
C LEU A 90 4.71 -10.25 -6.71
N ALA A 91 4.25 -9.40 -7.61
CA ALA A 91 3.23 -9.74 -8.61
C ALA A 91 3.70 -10.85 -9.55
N ASN A 92 4.97 -10.82 -9.96
CA ASN A 92 5.56 -11.88 -10.79
C ASN A 92 5.77 -13.19 -10.02
N LYS A 93 5.99 -13.12 -8.71
CA LYS A 93 6.22 -14.29 -7.86
C LYS A 93 4.90 -14.98 -7.44
N TYR A 94 3.88 -14.21 -7.09
CA TYR A 94 2.61 -14.71 -6.55
C TYR A 94 1.50 -14.56 -7.58
N THR A 95 1.50 -15.44 -8.58
CA THR A 95 0.55 -15.40 -9.73
C THR A 95 -0.89 -15.78 -9.35
N ASP A 96 -1.07 -16.41 -8.20
CA ASP A 96 -2.36 -16.74 -7.59
C ASP A 96 -2.98 -15.57 -6.81
N VAL A 97 -2.23 -14.50 -6.60
CA VAL A 97 -2.69 -13.26 -5.96
C VAL A 97 -3.00 -12.21 -7.04
N ALA A 98 -4.16 -11.57 -6.96
CA ALA A 98 -4.50 -10.46 -7.84
C ALA A 98 -3.77 -9.18 -7.35
N PHE A 99 -2.95 -8.58 -8.21
CA PHE A 99 -2.40 -7.24 -7.96
C PHE A 99 -3.21 -6.23 -8.76
N ILE A 100 -3.61 -5.13 -8.12
CA ILE A 100 -4.47 -4.10 -8.72
C ILE A 100 -3.96 -2.73 -8.28
N GLY A 101 -3.66 -1.87 -9.25
CA GLY A 101 -3.37 -0.46 -9.01
C GLY A 101 -4.66 0.38 -9.04
N ILE A 102 -4.74 1.40 -8.20
CA ILE A 102 -5.74 2.47 -8.31
C ILE A 102 -4.96 3.79 -8.42
N LEU A 103 -5.10 4.43 -9.56
CA LEU A 103 -4.50 5.73 -9.82
C LEU A 103 -5.30 6.81 -9.11
N THR A 104 -4.65 7.70 -8.36
CA THR A 104 -5.35 8.82 -7.71
C THR A 104 -4.67 10.14 -8.02
N ARG A 105 -5.46 11.17 -8.32
CA ARG A 105 -5.00 12.56 -8.52
C ARG A 105 -3.81 12.69 -9.46
N ASP A 106 -3.82 11.96 -10.57
CA ASP A 106 -2.72 11.92 -11.54
C ASP A 106 -3.23 11.99 -12.98
N ASN A 107 -2.33 12.36 -13.89
CA ASN A 107 -2.62 12.36 -15.32
C ASN A 107 -2.33 10.97 -15.90
N PRO A 108 -3.28 10.37 -16.64
CA PRO A 108 -3.09 9.04 -17.25
C PRO A 108 -1.81 8.90 -18.07
N ALA A 109 -1.42 9.91 -18.84
CA ALA A 109 -0.20 9.84 -19.64
C ALA A 109 1.08 9.73 -18.80
N ASN A 110 1.13 10.41 -17.65
CA ASN A 110 2.24 10.30 -16.71
C ASN A 110 2.24 8.91 -16.02
N ALA A 111 1.06 8.42 -15.67
CA ALA A 111 0.88 7.10 -15.08
C ALA A 111 1.30 5.98 -16.05
N GLU A 112 0.95 6.07 -17.33
CA GLU A 112 1.42 5.14 -18.35
C GLU A 112 2.95 5.17 -18.51
N ALA A 113 3.56 6.35 -18.46
CA ALA A 113 5.03 6.47 -18.50
C ALA A 113 5.68 5.80 -17.30
N PHE A 114 5.06 5.91 -16.12
CA PHE A 114 5.47 5.21 -14.90
C PHE A 114 5.36 3.69 -15.07
N GLU A 115 4.20 3.17 -15.53
CA GLU A 115 4.00 1.74 -15.77
C GLU A 115 5.04 1.17 -16.74
N ARG A 116 5.29 1.87 -17.85
CA ARG A 116 6.33 1.46 -18.81
C ARG A 116 7.72 1.42 -18.17
N ARG A 117 8.07 2.43 -17.36
CA ARG A 117 9.37 2.53 -16.71
C ARG A 117 9.61 1.38 -15.72
N PHE A 118 8.63 1.10 -14.89
CA PHE A 118 8.73 0.07 -13.83
C PHE A 118 8.28 -1.31 -14.31
N LYS A 119 7.77 -1.43 -15.54
CA LYS A 119 7.23 -2.67 -16.12
C LYS A 119 6.14 -3.28 -15.26
N ILE A 120 5.18 -2.46 -14.82
CA ILE A 120 4.05 -2.89 -14.00
C ILE A 120 3.27 -3.99 -14.73
N PRO A 121 3.14 -5.23 -14.16
CA PRO A 121 2.53 -6.36 -14.85
C PRO A 121 1.03 -6.52 -14.57
N TYR A 122 0.44 -5.65 -13.75
CA TYR A 122 -0.94 -5.76 -13.29
C TYR A 122 -1.78 -4.54 -13.72
N PRO A 123 -3.12 -4.67 -13.77
CA PRO A 123 -3.99 -3.57 -14.18
C PRO A 123 -3.97 -2.42 -13.17
N THR A 124 -3.99 -1.18 -13.68
CA THR A 124 -4.22 0.03 -12.90
C THR A 124 -5.51 0.69 -13.37
N LEU A 125 -6.46 0.87 -12.45
CA LEU A 125 -7.73 1.56 -12.68
C LEU A 125 -7.52 3.07 -12.58
N ILE A 126 -8.17 3.82 -13.49
CA ILE A 126 -8.01 5.29 -13.58
C ILE A 126 -9.06 6.06 -12.78
N ASP A 127 -10.12 5.40 -12.33
CA ASP A 127 -11.20 6.01 -11.55
C ASP A 127 -10.94 5.85 -10.05
N ASP A 128 -10.52 6.92 -9.39
CA ASP A 128 -10.28 6.93 -7.95
C ASP A 128 -11.57 7.06 -7.10
N SER A 129 -12.72 7.23 -7.73
CA SER A 129 -14.02 7.18 -7.02
C SER A 129 -14.27 5.84 -6.33
N ILE A 130 -13.62 4.76 -6.80
CA ILE A 130 -13.59 3.45 -6.15
C ILE A 130 -13.16 3.56 -4.69
N LEU A 131 -12.25 4.48 -4.36
CA LEU A 131 -11.75 4.71 -3.01
C LEU A 131 -12.84 5.18 -2.04
N LEU A 132 -13.94 5.74 -2.55
CA LEU A 132 -15.09 6.12 -1.72
C LEU A 132 -15.75 4.90 -1.07
N GLY A 133 -15.71 3.75 -1.73
CA GLY A 133 -16.20 2.48 -1.18
C GLY A 133 -15.38 1.96 0.00
N PHE A 134 -14.11 2.37 0.10
CA PHE A 134 -13.19 1.97 1.17
C PHE A 134 -13.20 2.92 2.38
N LYS A 135 -14.18 3.83 2.50
CA LYS A 135 -14.25 4.79 3.60
C LYS A 135 -14.05 4.13 4.97
N GLY A 136 -13.03 4.61 5.71
CA GLY A 136 -12.66 4.12 7.03
C GLY A 136 -11.88 2.80 7.04
N SER A 137 -11.51 2.26 5.85
CA SER A 137 -10.67 1.06 5.72
C SER A 137 -9.37 1.33 4.98
N LEU A 138 -9.36 2.31 4.06
CA LEU A 138 -8.19 2.77 3.32
C LEU A 138 -8.07 4.29 3.46
N PRO A 139 -6.95 4.83 3.95
CA PRO A 139 -6.71 6.25 3.94
C PRO A 139 -6.40 6.70 2.50
N ALA A 140 -7.44 7.05 1.74
CA ALA A 140 -7.32 7.53 0.35
C ALA A 140 -6.43 8.78 0.20
N ASN A 141 -6.13 9.47 1.30
CA ASN A 141 -5.33 10.70 1.31
C ASN A 141 -3.83 10.48 1.47
N ALA A 142 -3.41 9.30 1.91
CA ALA A 142 -2.01 8.93 2.09
C ALA A 142 -1.59 7.95 1.00
N ILE A 143 -0.70 8.36 0.10
CA ILE A 143 -0.13 7.50 -0.92
C ILE A 143 1.40 7.38 -0.73
N PRO A 144 1.97 6.20 -0.99
CA PRO A 144 1.28 4.97 -1.36
C PRO A 144 0.47 4.38 -0.19
N THR A 145 -0.60 3.69 -0.52
CA THR A 145 -1.33 2.85 0.43
C THR A 145 -1.55 1.49 -0.20
N THR A 146 -1.13 0.43 0.47
CA THR A 146 -1.30 -0.95 -0.01
C THR A 146 -2.19 -1.72 0.95
N CYS A 147 -3.27 -2.29 0.43
CA CYS A 147 -4.25 -3.07 1.16
C CYS A 147 -4.26 -4.52 0.67
N LEU A 148 -4.33 -5.45 1.61
CA LEU A 148 -4.52 -6.86 1.33
C LEU A 148 -6.00 -7.23 1.55
N LEU A 149 -6.66 -7.67 0.47
CA LEU A 149 -8.03 -8.16 0.48
C LEU A 149 -8.01 -9.68 0.53
N TYR A 150 -8.75 -10.24 1.47
CA TYR A 150 -8.90 -11.69 1.59
C TYR A 150 -10.23 -12.15 1.00
N THR A 151 -10.26 -13.35 0.43
CA THR A 151 -11.49 -14.06 0.13
C THR A 151 -12.11 -14.58 1.43
N SER A 152 -13.42 -14.75 1.49
CA SER A 152 -14.09 -15.35 2.65
C SER A 152 -14.59 -16.76 2.28
N PRO A 153 -14.32 -17.79 3.11
CA PRO A 153 -13.41 -17.80 4.26
C PRO A 153 -11.94 -17.73 3.85
N SER A 154 -11.17 -16.88 4.52
CA SER A 154 -9.72 -16.87 4.34
C SER A 154 -9.10 -18.13 4.98
N PRO A 155 -8.01 -18.71 4.43
CA PRO A 155 -7.27 -19.78 5.10
C PRO A 155 -6.82 -19.46 6.53
N ARG A 156 -6.76 -18.17 6.89
CA ARG A 156 -6.48 -17.71 8.26
C ARG A 156 -7.71 -17.65 9.15
N ASP A 157 -8.91 -17.69 8.58
CA ASP A 157 -10.18 -17.63 9.32
C ASP A 157 -10.62 -19.02 9.79
N THR A 158 -9.94 -20.07 9.35
CA THR A 158 -10.25 -21.48 9.64
C THR A 158 -9.37 -22.11 10.72
N ARG A 159 -8.59 -21.31 11.46
CA ARG A 159 -7.75 -21.78 12.58
C ARG A 159 -8.26 -21.32 13.92
#